data_1485ed6dd8d95cf88a329b7f694aa9bf
#
_entry.id   1485ed6dd8d95cf88a329b7f694aa9bf
#
_cell.length_a   1.000
_cell.length_b   1.000
_cell.length_c   1.000
_cell.angle_alpha   90.00
_cell.angle_beta   90.00
_cell.angle_gamma   90.00
#
_symmetry.space_group_name_H-M   'P 1'
#
loop_
_entity.id
_entity.type
_entity.pdbx_description
1 polymer ?
#
loop_
_entity_poly.entity_id
_entity_poly.type
_entity_poly.pdbx_seq_one_letter_code
_entity_poly.pdbx_strand_id
1 'polypeptide(L)'
;MGIRRYVANANNTIRNAYQSNLNTRATGSNTGKADVVETYSLYGRQASSSVELSRILMKFPIASITSDRNDGIIPASGSVSFYLRLFNAPHSATTPQDYTIVVEPIAKDWEEGLGTDLTTYKDLTNGNTGSNWIMRNSADVQEVTKFTFSSDTLADYGAGAGANYIKLYNTATRYNFWFNDGSGDSAPSADGTEVTINIATASAAKASIAGSFRNVVNGQSAFSAEPDEDDASIIYVTASIGGGATDASIVGTLDGLAIVVQQTGNNATPWDKVGGDYVTTANAAYPWRWYSQTFATGLEDMEIDITGLVELWSAGTIDNYGVGIHLTGAAEGFYSVDDDGTYSGYLENPTGSTISYYTKRFFGRGTQYYFMKPVIEARWDSTIKDDRGDTYYSSSLAPVNDNINTLYLYNYVRGVLRDIPGIDGSDSGDPIYVSFYSGSDDNS
;
A
#
# COMPACT_ATOMS: atom_id res chain seq x y z
N MET A 1 26.47 4.37 -13.94
CA MET A 1 25.02 4.57 -13.73
C MET A 1 24.63 3.92 -12.41
N GLY A 2 24.09 4.71 -11.45
CA GLY A 2 23.54 4.21 -10.20
C GLY A 2 22.12 3.71 -10.41
N ILE A 3 21.75 2.62 -9.71
CA ILE A 3 20.41 2.03 -9.79
C ILE A 3 19.95 1.65 -8.38
N ARG A 4 18.72 2.05 -8.03
CA ARG A 4 18.02 1.63 -6.81
C ARG A 4 16.62 1.14 -7.16
N ARG A 5 16.20 0.03 -6.57
CA ARG A 5 14.89 -0.59 -6.84
C ARG A 5 13.99 -0.55 -5.62
N TYR A 6 12.76 -0.13 -5.82
CA TYR A 6 11.69 -0.08 -4.83
C TYR A 6 10.59 -1.03 -5.25
N VAL A 7 10.52 -2.17 -4.57
CA VAL A 7 9.54 -3.23 -4.87
C VAL A 7 8.14 -2.77 -4.49
N ALA A 8 7.14 -3.12 -5.29
CA ALA A 8 5.74 -2.85 -4.99
C ALA A 8 5.36 -3.38 -3.59
N ASN A 9 4.67 -2.58 -2.81
CA ASN A 9 4.20 -2.95 -1.47
C ASN A 9 2.75 -3.49 -1.46
N ALA A 10 1.98 -3.22 -2.52
CA ALA A 10 0.69 -3.85 -2.76
C ALA A 10 0.46 -4.04 -4.27
N ASN A 11 -0.24 -5.11 -4.63
CA ASN A 11 -0.77 -5.31 -5.96
C ASN A 11 -2.13 -6.02 -5.93
N ASN A 12 -2.92 -5.84 -6.97
CA ASN A 12 -4.16 -6.58 -7.13
C ASN A 12 -4.51 -6.71 -8.62
N THR A 13 -5.27 -7.73 -8.97
CA THR A 13 -6.02 -7.78 -10.23
C THR A 13 -7.50 -7.78 -9.89
N ILE A 14 -8.22 -6.78 -10.36
CA ILE A 14 -9.66 -6.65 -10.27
C ILE A 14 -10.30 -7.00 -11.62
N ARG A 15 -11.46 -7.64 -11.61
CA ARG A 15 -12.08 -8.15 -12.83
C ARG A 15 -13.60 -8.20 -12.77
N ASN A 16 -14.22 -8.25 -13.96
CA ASN A 16 -15.66 -8.46 -14.11
C ASN A 16 -16.01 -9.75 -14.87
N ALA A 17 -15.11 -10.72 -14.89
CA ALA A 17 -15.27 -11.99 -15.57
C ALA A 17 -16.53 -12.74 -15.11
N TYR A 18 -17.08 -13.59 -15.99
CA TYR A 18 -18.18 -14.46 -15.62
C TYR A 18 -17.72 -15.63 -14.74
N GLN A 19 -18.57 -16.03 -13.82
CA GLN A 19 -18.43 -17.31 -13.11
C GLN A 19 -18.70 -18.48 -14.07
N SER A 20 -18.44 -19.71 -13.62
CA SER A 20 -18.61 -20.93 -14.43
C SER A 20 -20.03 -21.15 -14.98
N ASN A 21 -21.04 -20.53 -14.39
CA ASN A 21 -22.42 -20.58 -14.86
C ASN A 21 -22.68 -19.66 -16.07
N LEU A 22 -21.70 -18.84 -16.49
CA LEU A 22 -21.78 -17.88 -17.58
C LEU A 22 -22.96 -16.89 -17.51
N ASN A 23 -23.51 -16.72 -16.33
CA ASN A 23 -24.65 -15.83 -16.08
C ASN A 23 -24.38 -14.82 -14.96
N THR A 24 -23.57 -15.20 -13.97
CA THR A 24 -23.21 -14.36 -12.84
C THR A 24 -21.79 -13.86 -13.01
N ARG A 25 -21.56 -12.58 -12.74
CA ARG A 25 -20.21 -12.02 -12.78
C ARG A 25 -19.48 -12.18 -11.44
N ALA A 26 -18.19 -12.47 -11.50
CA ALA A 26 -17.32 -12.58 -10.34
C ALA A 26 -16.70 -11.21 -9.98
N THR A 27 -17.52 -10.18 -9.93
CA THR A 27 -17.06 -8.79 -9.67
C THR A 27 -16.52 -8.57 -8.25
N GLY A 28 -16.82 -9.47 -7.32
CA GLY A 28 -16.23 -9.50 -5.98
C GLY A 28 -14.87 -10.17 -5.91
N SER A 29 -14.40 -10.82 -6.99
CA SER A 29 -13.13 -11.53 -6.99
C SER A 29 -11.93 -10.61 -7.22
N ASN A 30 -10.80 -11.02 -6.65
CA ASN A 30 -9.50 -10.38 -6.86
C ASN A 30 -8.37 -11.40 -6.77
N THR A 31 -7.15 -10.99 -7.14
CA THR A 31 -5.96 -11.85 -7.05
C THR A 31 -4.76 -11.10 -6.46
N GLY A 32 -4.97 -10.42 -5.33
CA GLY A 32 -3.90 -9.65 -4.66
C GLY A 32 -2.73 -10.50 -4.16
N LYS A 33 -2.96 -11.78 -3.84
CA LYS A 33 -1.92 -12.72 -3.39
C LYS A 33 -1.39 -13.65 -4.48
N ALA A 34 -1.86 -13.49 -5.73
CA ALA A 34 -1.37 -14.30 -6.82
C ALA A 34 0.10 -13.97 -7.18
N ASP A 35 0.81 -14.96 -7.72
CA ASP A 35 2.18 -14.79 -8.22
C ASP A 35 2.25 -13.94 -9.49
N VAL A 36 1.13 -13.79 -10.17
CA VAL A 36 0.98 -13.00 -11.40
C VAL A 36 -0.17 -12.02 -11.28
N VAL A 37 -0.03 -10.90 -11.97
CA VAL A 37 -1.08 -9.92 -12.18
C VAL A 37 -1.38 -9.85 -13.68
N GLU A 38 -2.64 -9.59 -14.05
CA GLU A 38 -3.03 -9.66 -15.45
C GLU A 38 -4.04 -8.58 -15.86
N THR A 39 -3.92 -8.13 -17.11
CA THR A 39 -4.92 -7.29 -17.75
C THR A 39 -5.37 -7.93 -19.05
N TYR A 40 -6.67 -7.94 -19.29
CA TYR A 40 -7.28 -8.48 -20.49
C TYR A 40 -8.59 -7.78 -20.85
N SER A 41 -8.98 -7.95 -22.11
CA SER A 41 -10.27 -7.55 -22.66
C SER A 41 -10.76 -8.67 -23.57
N LEU A 42 -11.87 -9.33 -23.23
CA LEU A 42 -12.40 -10.46 -23.96
C LEU A 42 -13.63 -10.06 -24.78
N TYR A 43 -13.55 -10.29 -26.09
CA TYR A 43 -14.67 -10.09 -27.01
C TYR A 43 -15.66 -11.24 -26.93
N GLY A 44 -16.94 -10.94 -26.76
CA GLY A 44 -18.03 -11.92 -26.81
C GLY A 44 -18.69 -11.96 -28.18
N ARG A 45 -18.79 -13.15 -28.79
CA ARG A 45 -19.42 -13.30 -30.11
C ARG A 45 -20.89 -12.87 -30.17
N GLN A 46 -21.57 -12.85 -29.03
CA GLN A 46 -22.98 -12.42 -28.94
C GLN A 46 -23.13 -10.93 -28.61
N ALA A 47 -22.03 -10.22 -28.45
CA ALA A 47 -21.99 -8.79 -28.20
C ALA A 47 -21.18 -8.10 -29.29
N SER A 48 -21.40 -6.82 -29.49
CA SER A 48 -20.65 -6.02 -30.45
C SER A 48 -19.33 -5.49 -29.90
N SER A 49 -18.97 -5.81 -28.65
CA SER A 49 -17.81 -5.28 -27.95
C SER A 49 -17.26 -6.26 -26.92
N SER A 50 -16.18 -5.87 -26.25
CA SER A 50 -15.60 -6.65 -25.14
C SER A 50 -16.60 -6.85 -24.01
N VAL A 51 -16.63 -8.06 -23.43
CA VAL A 51 -17.59 -8.47 -22.42
C VAL A 51 -16.97 -8.77 -21.06
N GLU A 52 -15.67 -9.04 -21.00
CA GLU A 52 -14.94 -9.28 -19.76
C GLU A 52 -13.65 -8.47 -19.76
N LEU A 53 -13.38 -7.85 -18.62
CA LEU A 53 -12.23 -6.98 -18.41
C LEU A 53 -11.50 -7.36 -17.14
N SER A 54 -10.19 -7.15 -17.11
CA SER A 54 -9.42 -7.08 -15.88
C SER A 54 -8.45 -5.91 -15.91
N ARG A 55 -8.15 -5.39 -14.74
CA ARG A 55 -7.20 -4.29 -14.52
C ARG A 55 -6.27 -4.60 -13.36
N ILE A 56 -5.05 -4.12 -13.44
CA ILE A 56 -4.05 -4.27 -12.40
C ILE A 56 -4.00 -2.99 -11.59
N LEU A 57 -3.98 -3.12 -10.27
CA LEU A 57 -3.71 -2.05 -9.31
C LEU A 57 -2.38 -2.32 -8.64
N MET A 58 -1.55 -1.27 -8.43
CA MET A 58 -0.22 -1.45 -7.85
C MET A 58 0.22 -0.23 -7.06
N LYS A 59 0.73 -0.44 -5.83
CA LYS A 59 1.30 0.61 -4.96
C LYS A 59 2.79 0.40 -4.76
N PHE A 60 3.50 1.52 -4.52
CA PHE A 60 4.93 1.53 -4.27
C PHE A 60 5.28 2.32 -3.01
N PRO A 61 6.38 1.97 -2.31
CA PRO A 61 6.77 2.60 -1.05
C PRO A 61 7.48 3.94 -1.29
N ILE A 62 6.76 4.98 -1.64
CA ILE A 62 7.32 6.31 -1.95
C ILE A 62 8.05 6.93 -0.74
N ALA A 63 7.60 6.65 0.49
CA ALA A 63 8.31 7.08 1.69
C ALA A 63 9.77 6.58 1.72
N SER A 64 10.05 5.37 1.21
CA SER A 64 11.41 4.85 1.11
C SER A 64 12.25 5.61 0.08
N ILE A 65 11.64 6.08 -1.01
CA ILE A 65 12.32 6.95 -2.01
C ILE A 65 12.70 8.28 -1.36
N THR A 66 11.77 8.87 -0.61
CA THR A 66 12.00 10.14 0.10
C THR A 66 13.09 10.00 1.17
N SER A 67 13.08 8.88 1.93
CA SER A 67 14.12 8.58 2.92
C SER A 67 15.49 8.43 2.26
N ASP A 68 15.60 7.58 1.23
CA ASP A 68 16.86 7.36 0.51
C ASP A 68 17.42 8.66 -0.10
N ARG A 69 16.54 9.61 -0.49
CA ARG A 69 16.94 10.92 -0.98
C ARG A 69 17.50 11.80 0.17
N ASN A 70 16.83 11.83 1.30
CA ASN A 70 17.27 12.57 2.48
C ASN A 70 18.60 12.05 3.03
N ASP A 71 18.81 10.75 2.93
CA ASP A 71 20.02 10.06 3.36
C ASP A 71 21.16 10.14 2.32
N GLY A 72 20.93 10.79 1.17
CA GLY A 72 21.92 10.93 0.10
C GLY A 72 22.22 9.64 -0.67
N ILE A 73 21.41 8.58 -0.51
CA ILE A 73 21.54 7.29 -1.22
C ILE A 73 21.20 7.46 -2.70
N ILE A 74 20.20 8.28 -3.00
CA ILE A 74 19.86 8.71 -4.35
C ILE A 74 19.97 10.23 -4.47
N PRO A 75 20.28 10.76 -5.66
CA PRO A 75 20.41 12.20 -5.87
C PRO A 75 19.13 12.98 -5.61
N ALA A 76 19.27 14.31 -5.50
CA ALA A 76 18.15 15.24 -5.42
C ALA A 76 17.23 15.15 -6.66
N SER A 77 16.02 15.70 -6.52
CA SER A 77 15.07 15.86 -7.62
C SER A 77 15.73 16.55 -8.84
N GLY A 78 15.40 16.07 -10.02
CA GLY A 78 15.96 16.53 -11.29
C GLY A 78 17.26 15.82 -11.72
N SER A 79 17.92 15.05 -10.82
CA SER A 79 19.14 14.29 -11.14
C SER A 79 18.92 12.76 -11.16
N VAL A 80 17.70 12.31 -10.98
CA VAL A 80 17.31 10.89 -10.98
C VAL A 80 16.04 10.71 -11.81
N SER A 81 16.02 9.67 -12.62
CA SER A 81 14.83 9.23 -13.37
C SER A 81 14.23 7.98 -12.74
N PHE A 82 12.91 7.88 -12.73
CA PHE A 82 12.18 6.76 -12.16
C PHE A 82 11.41 6.01 -13.23
N TYR A 83 11.66 4.71 -13.32
CA TYR A 83 11.01 3.83 -14.28
C TYR A 83 10.13 2.80 -13.59
N LEU A 84 8.88 2.72 -14.00
CA LEU A 84 8.01 1.59 -13.64
C LEU A 84 8.43 0.39 -14.47
N ARG A 85 8.80 -0.70 -13.79
CA ARG A 85 9.19 -1.95 -14.46
C ARG A 85 8.35 -3.12 -13.98
N LEU A 86 7.73 -3.80 -14.94
CA LEU A 86 7.03 -5.05 -14.72
C LEU A 86 7.59 -6.09 -15.69
N PHE A 87 7.80 -7.28 -15.18
CA PHE A 87 8.43 -8.37 -15.93
C PHE A 87 7.37 -9.32 -16.47
N ASN A 88 7.48 -9.65 -17.74
CA ASN A 88 6.54 -10.53 -18.42
C ASN A 88 6.50 -11.90 -17.74
N ALA A 89 5.31 -12.36 -17.37
CA ALA A 89 5.10 -13.71 -16.87
C ALA A 89 4.74 -14.64 -18.05
N PRO A 90 5.58 -15.62 -18.38
CA PRO A 90 5.35 -16.50 -19.52
C PRO A 90 4.05 -17.30 -19.40
N HIS A 91 3.40 -17.53 -20.51
CA HIS A 91 2.26 -18.45 -20.63
C HIS A 91 2.26 -19.13 -21.99
N SER A 92 1.57 -20.26 -22.12
CA SER A 92 1.54 -21.09 -23.33
C SER A 92 0.56 -20.62 -24.40
N ALA A 93 -0.29 -19.62 -24.08
CA ALA A 93 -1.26 -19.12 -25.04
C ALA A 93 -0.60 -18.14 -26.03
N THR A 94 -1.16 -18.06 -27.25
CA THR A 94 -0.77 -17.04 -28.23
C THR A 94 -1.14 -15.66 -27.70
N THR A 95 -0.18 -14.75 -27.69
CA THR A 95 -0.39 -13.36 -27.27
C THR A 95 -0.92 -12.52 -28.44
N PRO A 96 -1.82 -11.56 -28.20
CA PRO A 96 -2.08 -10.49 -29.15
C PRO A 96 -0.81 -9.71 -29.45
N GLN A 97 -0.80 -9.06 -30.60
CA GLN A 97 0.29 -8.19 -31.06
C GLN A 97 -0.24 -6.77 -31.26
N ASP A 98 0.66 -5.80 -31.25
CA ASP A 98 0.37 -4.40 -31.57
C ASP A 98 -0.75 -3.79 -30.72
N TYR A 99 -0.72 -3.96 -29.43
CA TYR A 99 -1.65 -3.34 -28.51
C TYR A 99 -0.93 -2.44 -27.49
N THR A 100 -1.68 -1.48 -26.95
CA THR A 100 -1.16 -0.51 -26.00
C THR A 100 -1.78 -0.71 -24.62
N ILE A 101 -0.93 -0.75 -23.60
CA ILE A 101 -1.32 -0.69 -22.20
C ILE A 101 -1.10 0.72 -21.68
N VAL A 102 -2.04 1.18 -20.89
CA VAL A 102 -2.06 2.49 -20.23
C VAL A 102 -1.74 2.31 -18.75
N VAL A 103 -1.01 3.26 -18.19
CA VAL A 103 -0.71 3.37 -16.76
C VAL A 103 -1.21 4.73 -16.29
N GLU A 104 -2.16 4.74 -15.38
CA GLU A 104 -2.79 5.94 -14.84
C GLU A 104 -2.66 5.99 -13.32
N PRO A 105 -2.42 7.16 -12.69
CA PRO A 105 -2.49 7.29 -11.24
C PRO A 105 -3.90 6.97 -10.73
N ILE A 106 -3.97 6.23 -9.63
CA ILE A 106 -5.24 5.95 -8.96
C ILE A 106 -5.64 7.17 -8.12
N ALA A 107 -6.90 7.54 -8.20
CA ALA A 107 -7.44 8.75 -7.55
C ALA A 107 -7.95 8.51 -6.12
N LYS A 108 -8.17 7.28 -5.72
CA LYS A 108 -8.71 6.87 -4.41
C LYS A 108 -7.87 5.78 -3.78
N ASP A 109 -7.75 5.79 -2.46
CA ASP A 109 -7.09 4.71 -1.74
C ASP A 109 -7.83 3.38 -1.91
N TRP A 110 -7.08 2.29 -1.91
CA TRP A 110 -7.62 0.95 -2.09
C TRP A 110 -6.84 -0.08 -1.25
N GLU A 111 -7.47 -1.20 -0.99
CA GLU A 111 -6.91 -2.29 -0.21
C GLU A 111 -6.46 -3.45 -1.10
N GLU A 112 -5.32 -4.06 -0.78
CA GLU A 112 -4.84 -5.26 -1.47
C GLU A 112 -5.75 -6.45 -1.18
N GLY A 113 -6.12 -7.20 -2.21
CA GLY A 113 -6.94 -8.40 -2.06
C GLY A 113 -6.17 -9.60 -1.52
N LEU A 114 -6.91 -10.59 -1.01
CA LEU A 114 -6.37 -11.85 -0.52
C LEU A 114 -6.60 -13.02 -1.47
N GLY A 115 -7.24 -12.79 -2.61
CA GLY A 115 -7.47 -13.81 -3.63
C GLY A 115 -6.16 -14.28 -4.27
N THR A 116 -6.10 -15.56 -4.64
CA THR A 116 -4.93 -16.18 -5.27
C THR A 116 -5.17 -16.62 -6.70
N ASP A 117 -6.39 -17.03 -7.02
CA ASP A 117 -6.71 -17.60 -8.34
C ASP A 117 -8.21 -17.53 -8.62
N LEU A 118 -8.55 -17.53 -9.91
CA LEU A 118 -9.88 -17.74 -10.44
C LEU A 118 -9.98 -19.07 -11.20
N THR A 119 -9.27 -20.09 -10.75
CA THR A 119 -9.24 -21.41 -11.35
C THR A 119 -10.66 -21.98 -11.47
N THR A 120 -11.01 -22.48 -12.62
CA THR A 120 -12.35 -23.02 -12.91
C THR A 120 -13.47 -21.98 -12.83
N TYR A 121 -13.16 -20.70 -13.02
CA TYR A 121 -14.13 -19.59 -12.98
C TYR A 121 -14.96 -19.55 -11.70
N LYS A 122 -14.37 -19.97 -10.59
CA LYS A 122 -14.93 -19.78 -9.26
C LYS A 122 -14.33 -18.55 -8.63
N ASP A 123 -15.16 -17.78 -7.96
CA ASP A 123 -14.68 -16.74 -7.07
C ASP A 123 -14.09 -17.41 -5.83
N LEU A 124 -12.76 -17.44 -5.76
CA LEU A 124 -12.02 -18.01 -4.63
C LEU A 124 -11.62 -16.93 -3.60
N THR A 125 -12.06 -15.70 -3.79
CA THR A 125 -11.78 -14.62 -2.82
C THR A 125 -12.63 -14.88 -1.58
N ASN A 126 -11.96 -15.24 -0.51
CA ASN A 126 -12.61 -15.51 0.76
C ASN A 126 -13.04 -14.18 1.43
N GLY A 127 -14.32 -14.07 1.77
CA GLY A 127 -14.86 -12.98 2.56
C GLY A 127 -14.86 -11.60 1.89
N ASN A 128 -14.80 -11.53 0.55
CA ASN A 128 -14.74 -10.27 -0.20
C ASN A 128 -13.67 -9.29 0.31
N THR A 129 -12.51 -9.83 0.69
CA THR A 129 -11.41 -9.03 1.25
C THR A 129 -10.65 -8.29 0.16
N GLY A 130 -10.37 -7.02 0.42
CA GLY A 130 -9.63 -6.15 -0.48
C GLY A 130 -10.46 -5.59 -1.63
N SER A 131 -9.82 -4.78 -2.46
CA SER A 131 -10.46 -4.19 -3.63
C SER A 131 -10.85 -5.24 -4.66
N ASN A 132 -11.94 -4.99 -5.35
CA ASN A 132 -12.46 -5.78 -6.45
C ASN A 132 -13.01 -4.86 -7.55
N TRP A 133 -13.77 -5.37 -8.49
CA TRP A 133 -14.29 -4.56 -9.59
C TRP A 133 -15.25 -3.45 -9.16
N ILE A 134 -15.98 -3.66 -8.06
CA ILE A 134 -17.00 -2.73 -7.54
C ILE A 134 -16.48 -1.95 -6.35
N MET A 135 -15.78 -2.60 -5.41
CA MET A 135 -15.34 -2.03 -4.15
C MET A 135 -13.84 -1.73 -4.17
N ARG A 136 -13.43 -0.62 -3.54
CA ARG A 136 -12.02 -0.24 -3.39
C ARG A 136 -11.35 -0.79 -2.12
N ASN A 137 -12.15 -1.28 -1.16
CA ASN A 137 -11.68 -1.92 0.07
C ASN A 137 -12.56 -3.13 0.41
N SER A 138 -12.16 -3.87 1.44
CA SER A 138 -12.90 -5.04 1.92
C SER A 138 -14.36 -4.70 2.22
N ALA A 139 -15.22 -5.69 2.05
CA ALA A 139 -16.54 -5.66 2.65
C ALA A 139 -16.39 -5.52 4.16
N ASP A 140 -17.32 -4.84 4.77
CA ASP A 140 -17.47 -4.55 6.19
C ASP A 140 -16.45 -5.23 7.12
N VAL A 141 -15.41 -4.51 7.48
CA VAL A 141 -14.34 -5.01 8.38
C VAL A 141 -14.84 -4.91 9.82
N GLN A 142 -14.70 -6.00 10.57
CA GLN A 142 -15.04 -6.02 12.00
C GLN A 142 -14.01 -5.24 12.79
N GLU A 143 -14.48 -4.48 13.79
CA GLU A 143 -13.58 -3.87 14.77
C GLU A 143 -12.99 -4.95 15.69
N VAL A 144 -11.70 -4.84 15.96
CA VAL A 144 -10.99 -5.66 16.97
C VAL A 144 -10.35 -4.73 17.99
N THR A 145 -10.75 -4.87 19.22
CA THR A 145 -10.24 -4.07 20.35
C THR A 145 -9.51 -4.94 21.34
N LYS A 146 -8.30 -4.53 21.73
CA LYS A 146 -7.48 -5.15 22.77
C LYS A 146 -7.76 -4.51 24.10
N PHE A 147 -8.07 -5.33 25.10
CA PHE A 147 -8.23 -4.96 26.50
C PHE A 147 -7.09 -5.56 27.32
N THR A 148 -6.38 -4.73 28.07
CA THR A 148 -5.28 -5.17 28.95
C THR A 148 -5.66 -4.88 30.40
N PHE A 149 -5.80 -5.93 31.19
CA PHE A 149 -6.06 -5.87 32.62
C PHE A 149 -4.73 -5.86 33.35
N SER A 150 -4.46 -4.80 34.12
CA SER A 150 -3.15 -4.55 34.72
C SER A 150 -3.14 -4.61 36.27
N SER A 151 -4.32 -4.51 36.90
CA SER A 151 -4.44 -4.50 38.38
C SER A 151 -5.02 -5.80 38.94
N ASP A 152 -4.52 -6.22 40.10
CA ASP A 152 -5.06 -7.31 40.91
C ASP A 152 -6.04 -6.78 41.97
N THR A 153 -6.45 -5.51 41.92
CA THR A 153 -7.35 -4.85 42.86
C THR A 153 -8.72 -4.66 42.24
N LEU A 154 -9.79 -5.23 42.81
CA LEU A 154 -11.15 -5.14 42.25
C LEU A 154 -11.66 -3.68 42.17
N ALA A 155 -11.32 -2.86 43.17
CA ALA A 155 -11.74 -1.47 43.20
C ALA A 155 -11.22 -0.61 42.01
N ASP A 156 -10.12 -1.02 41.38
CA ASP A 156 -9.56 -0.33 40.20
C ASP A 156 -10.43 -0.50 38.95
N TYR A 157 -11.43 -1.37 39.04
CA TYR A 157 -12.39 -1.63 37.96
C TYR A 157 -13.83 -1.18 38.30
N GLY A 158 -14.11 -0.90 39.58
CA GLY A 158 -15.46 -0.60 40.04
C GLY A 158 -16.12 0.57 39.33
N ALA A 159 -17.40 0.45 39.05
CA ALA A 159 -18.16 1.49 38.38
C ALA A 159 -18.49 2.69 39.28
N GLY A 160 -18.33 2.54 40.59
CA GLY A 160 -18.73 3.58 41.55
C GLY A 160 -20.20 3.93 41.42
N ALA A 161 -20.52 5.23 41.44
CA ALA A 161 -21.88 5.71 41.25
C ALA A 161 -22.34 5.76 39.77
N GLY A 162 -21.92 4.79 38.96
CA GLY A 162 -22.28 4.70 37.55
C GLY A 162 -21.46 5.62 36.62
N ALA A 163 -20.33 6.12 37.12
CA ALA A 163 -19.46 7.05 36.37
C ALA A 163 -18.45 6.35 35.47
N ASN A 164 -18.10 5.07 35.78
CA ASN A 164 -17.03 4.35 35.11
C ASN A 164 -17.59 3.17 34.32
N TYR A 165 -17.37 3.16 33.01
CA TYR A 165 -17.81 2.08 32.14
C TYR A 165 -17.05 2.06 30.82
N ILE A 166 -17.15 0.96 30.10
CA ILE A 166 -16.58 0.77 28.76
C ILE A 166 -17.70 0.96 27.72
N LYS A 167 -17.44 1.75 26.72
CA LYS A 167 -18.28 1.79 25.50
C LYS A 167 -17.71 0.84 24.47
N LEU A 168 -18.52 -0.12 24.03
CA LEU A 168 -18.27 -0.96 22.87
C LEU A 168 -19.40 -0.75 21.86
N TYR A 169 -19.04 -0.80 20.59
CA TYR A 169 -19.99 -0.63 19.51
C TYR A 169 -19.99 -1.86 18.60
N ASN A 170 -21.17 -2.33 18.23
CA ASN A 170 -21.37 -3.23 17.13
C ASN A 170 -22.09 -2.46 16.03
N THR A 171 -21.32 -1.87 15.12
CA THR A 171 -21.77 -0.84 14.17
C THR A 171 -22.40 0.36 14.90
N ALA A 172 -23.68 0.65 14.69
CA ALA A 172 -24.39 1.77 15.33
C ALA A 172 -24.92 1.46 16.74
N THR A 173 -24.93 0.19 17.16
CA THR A 173 -25.47 -0.21 18.46
C THR A 173 -24.40 -0.11 19.54
N ARG A 174 -24.66 0.69 20.56
CA ARG A 174 -23.75 0.89 21.69
C ARG A 174 -24.10 -0.03 22.85
N TYR A 175 -23.08 -0.61 23.45
CA TYR A 175 -23.12 -1.37 24.68
C TYR A 175 -22.24 -0.70 25.74
N ASN A 176 -22.77 -0.57 26.97
CA ASN A 176 -22.08 0.00 28.13
C ASN A 176 -21.75 -1.14 29.09
N PHE A 177 -20.49 -1.59 29.09
CA PHE A 177 -20.02 -2.61 30.02
C PHE A 177 -19.48 -1.95 31.28
N TRP A 178 -19.98 -2.35 32.43
CA TRP A 178 -19.54 -1.84 33.70
C TRP A 178 -19.28 -2.95 34.71
N PHE A 179 -18.31 -2.73 35.57
CA PHE A 179 -17.91 -3.70 36.59
C PHE A 179 -18.64 -3.44 37.91
N ASN A 180 -19.16 -4.51 38.51
CA ASN A 180 -19.71 -4.50 39.87
C ASN A 180 -18.74 -5.26 40.75
N ASP A 181 -18.01 -4.54 41.60
CA ASP A 181 -17.05 -5.09 42.57
C ASP A 181 -17.66 -5.43 43.93
N GLY A 182 -18.97 -5.12 44.11
CA GLY A 182 -19.71 -5.35 45.37
C GLY A 182 -19.58 -4.23 46.39
N SER A 183 -18.89 -3.13 46.08
CA SER A 183 -18.70 -2.00 47.01
C SER A 183 -19.81 -0.98 47.00
N GLY A 184 -20.92 -1.26 46.30
CA GLY A 184 -22.06 -0.34 46.13
C GLY A 184 -22.11 0.31 44.76
N ASP A 185 -21.48 -0.33 43.77
CA ASP A 185 -21.55 0.08 42.35
C ASP A 185 -22.99 0.16 41.82
N SER A 186 -23.24 1.09 40.94
CA SER A 186 -24.49 1.21 40.21
C SER A 186 -24.28 1.25 38.70
N ALA A 187 -25.33 0.85 37.96
CA ALA A 187 -25.32 0.93 36.50
C ALA A 187 -25.16 2.37 36.01
N PRO A 188 -24.41 2.59 34.90
CA PRO A 188 -24.32 3.90 34.29
C PRO A 188 -25.69 4.35 33.75
N SER A 189 -26.02 5.62 33.97
CA SER A 189 -27.21 6.22 33.35
C SER A 189 -26.83 6.84 32.02
N ALA A 190 -26.72 6.01 31.00
CA ALA A 190 -26.26 6.42 29.68
C ALA A 190 -27.04 5.69 28.58
N ASP A 191 -27.14 6.33 27.38
CA ASP A 191 -27.78 5.66 26.23
C ASP A 191 -26.98 4.40 25.82
N GLY A 192 -27.67 3.37 25.39
CA GLY A 192 -27.12 2.11 24.94
C GLY A 192 -27.59 0.91 25.78
N THR A 193 -27.15 -0.26 25.44
CA THR A 193 -27.42 -1.50 26.16
C THR A 193 -26.47 -1.62 27.36
N GLU A 194 -26.99 -1.67 28.56
CA GLU A 194 -26.20 -1.84 29.78
C GLU A 194 -25.90 -3.31 30.01
N VAL A 195 -24.62 -3.60 30.30
CA VAL A 195 -24.13 -4.97 30.54
C VAL A 195 -23.28 -4.98 31.81
N THR A 196 -23.73 -5.68 32.81
CA THR A 196 -23.03 -5.81 34.09
C THR A 196 -21.99 -6.93 34.07
N ILE A 197 -20.77 -6.62 34.48
CA ILE A 197 -19.69 -7.60 34.72
C ILE A 197 -19.53 -7.73 36.24
N ASN A 198 -20.06 -8.80 36.78
CA ASN A 198 -19.96 -9.04 38.23
C ASN A 198 -18.59 -9.64 38.56
N ILE A 199 -17.80 -8.89 39.34
CA ILE A 199 -16.47 -9.29 39.80
C ILE A 199 -16.39 -9.38 41.32
N ALA A 200 -17.47 -9.07 42.07
CA ALA A 200 -17.51 -9.11 43.54
C ALA A 200 -17.10 -10.44 44.15
N THR A 201 -17.30 -11.53 43.43
CA THR A 201 -16.90 -12.91 43.82
C THR A 201 -15.71 -13.43 43.02
N ALA A 202 -15.14 -12.64 42.14
CA ALA A 202 -13.97 -13.03 41.39
C ALA A 202 -12.72 -13.05 42.29
N SER A 203 -11.74 -13.89 41.94
CA SER A 203 -10.42 -13.74 42.49
C SER A 203 -9.84 -12.38 42.11
N ALA A 204 -9.15 -11.70 43.03
CA ALA A 204 -8.51 -10.42 42.75
C ALA A 204 -7.37 -10.46 41.74
N ALA A 205 -7.08 -11.63 41.12
CA ALA A 205 -6.09 -11.74 40.04
C ALA A 205 -6.62 -11.12 38.74
N LYS A 206 -5.83 -10.28 38.11
CA LYS A 206 -6.17 -9.61 36.83
C LYS A 206 -6.68 -10.57 35.75
N ALA A 207 -6.06 -11.75 35.64
CA ALA A 207 -6.50 -12.78 34.70
C ALA A 207 -7.91 -13.33 35.01
N SER A 208 -8.30 -13.38 36.31
CA SER A 208 -9.66 -13.79 36.71
C SER A 208 -10.70 -12.73 36.38
N ILE A 209 -10.34 -11.46 36.57
CA ILE A 209 -11.16 -10.30 36.21
C ILE A 209 -11.36 -10.24 34.68
N ALA A 210 -10.28 -10.41 33.93
CA ALA A 210 -10.28 -10.52 32.46
C ALA A 210 -11.16 -11.68 31.98
N GLY A 211 -11.11 -12.83 32.67
CA GLY A 211 -11.96 -13.99 32.38
C GLY A 211 -13.44 -13.68 32.61
N SER A 212 -13.79 -12.96 33.66
CA SER A 212 -15.17 -12.50 33.92
C SER A 212 -15.66 -11.56 32.82
N PHE A 213 -14.84 -10.60 32.42
CA PHE A 213 -15.12 -9.70 31.29
C PHE A 213 -15.37 -10.50 30.00
N ARG A 214 -14.43 -11.38 29.62
CA ARG A 214 -14.55 -12.24 28.42
C ARG A 214 -15.87 -13.03 28.41
N ASN A 215 -16.21 -13.66 29.51
CA ASN A 215 -17.40 -14.52 29.60
C ASN A 215 -18.69 -13.69 29.40
N VAL A 216 -18.75 -12.49 29.98
CA VAL A 216 -19.90 -11.61 29.83
C VAL A 216 -19.99 -11.04 28.42
N VAL A 217 -18.85 -10.67 27.82
CA VAL A 217 -18.81 -10.20 26.41
C VAL A 217 -19.27 -11.30 25.47
N ASN A 218 -18.80 -12.53 25.64
CA ASN A 218 -19.23 -13.69 24.84
C ASN A 218 -20.72 -14.07 25.07
N GLY A 219 -21.31 -13.64 26.16
CA GLY A 219 -22.74 -13.73 26.38
C GLY A 219 -23.58 -12.78 25.53
N GLN A 220 -22.95 -11.77 24.91
CA GLN A 220 -23.59 -10.84 23.99
C GLN A 220 -23.39 -11.33 22.58
N SER A 221 -24.46 -11.60 21.80
CA SER A 221 -24.36 -12.01 20.40
C SER A 221 -23.68 -10.97 19.47
N ALA A 222 -23.51 -9.76 19.99
CA ALA A 222 -22.89 -8.64 19.28
C ALA A 222 -21.36 -8.71 19.21
N PHE A 223 -20.73 -9.57 20.01
CA PHE A 223 -19.27 -9.63 20.13
C PHE A 223 -18.78 -11.07 20.31
N SER A 224 -17.51 -11.29 19.98
CA SER A 224 -16.74 -12.43 20.45
C SER A 224 -15.49 -11.95 21.20
N ALA A 225 -15.08 -12.63 22.24
CA ALA A 225 -13.94 -12.27 23.05
C ALA A 225 -13.03 -13.48 23.28
N GLU A 226 -11.76 -13.33 22.89
CA GLU A 226 -10.74 -14.38 23.03
C GLU A 226 -9.55 -13.84 23.86
N PRO A 227 -8.92 -14.68 24.70
CA PRO A 227 -7.73 -14.29 25.42
C PRO A 227 -6.51 -14.31 24.50
N ASP A 228 -5.50 -13.56 24.86
CA ASP A 228 -4.18 -13.69 24.26
C ASP A 228 -3.58 -15.09 24.60
N GLU A 229 -2.83 -15.67 23.67
CA GLU A 229 -2.27 -17.03 23.81
C GLU A 229 -1.26 -17.12 24.97
N ASP A 230 -0.52 -16.03 25.22
CA ASP A 230 0.57 -15.98 26.20
C ASP A 230 0.17 -15.29 27.53
N ASP A 231 -0.87 -14.42 27.52
CA ASP A 231 -1.29 -13.64 28.69
C ASP A 231 -2.82 -13.58 28.85
N ALA A 232 -3.35 -14.41 29.73
CA ALA A 232 -4.79 -14.45 30.04
C ALA A 232 -5.39 -13.15 30.63
N SER A 233 -4.56 -12.16 30.97
CA SER A 233 -5.00 -10.81 31.36
C SER A 233 -5.24 -9.88 30.17
N ILE A 234 -4.99 -10.34 28.95
CA ILE A 234 -5.26 -9.63 27.71
C ILE A 234 -6.43 -10.30 26.99
N ILE A 235 -7.43 -9.50 26.59
CA ILE A 235 -8.61 -9.99 25.87
C ILE A 235 -8.76 -9.20 24.57
N TYR A 236 -8.94 -9.91 23.47
CA TYR A 236 -9.32 -9.33 22.19
C TYR A 236 -10.82 -9.47 22.00
N VAL A 237 -11.50 -8.37 21.76
CA VAL A 237 -12.94 -8.32 21.49
C VAL A 237 -13.15 -7.96 20.03
N THR A 238 -13.89 -8.80 19.31
CA THR A 238 -14.26 -8.60 17.91
C THR A 238 -15.75 -8.34 17.80
N ALA A 239 -16.15 -7.27 17.12
CA ALA A 239 -17.56 -7.02 16.79
C ALA A 239 -18.10 -8.10 15.84
N SER A 240 -19.31 -8.60 16.05
CA SER A 240 -19.88 -9.67 15.22
C SER A 240 -20.29 -9.21 13.83
N ILE A 241 -20.56 -7.93 13.66
CA ILE A 241 -20.91 -7.31 12.37
C ILE A 241 -19.75 -6.41 11.96
N GLY A 242 -19.28 -6.57 10.75
CA GLY A 242 -18.32 -5.63 10.14
C GLY A 242 -19.02 -4.32 9.78
N GLY A 243 -18.24 -3.27 9.68
CA GLY A 243 -18.72 -1.95 9.30
C GLY A 243 -18.10 -0.83 10.15
N GLY A 244 -18.25 0.41 9.69
CA GLY A 244 -17.79 1.57 10.44
C GLY A 244 -18.52 1.66 11.78
N ALA A 245 -17.76 1.60 12.86
CA ALA A 245 -18.24 1.75 14.21
C ALA A 245 -17.47 2.89 14.90
N THR A 246 -18.01 3.38 16.00
CA THR A 246 -17.24 4.25 16.90
C THR A 246 -16.27 3.40 17.70
N ASP A 247 -15.02 3.79 17.76
CA ASP A 247 -13.98 3.10 18.51
C ASP A 247 -14.37 2.88 19.98
N ALA A 248 -14.00 1.75 20.53
CA ALA A 248 -14.16 1.43 21.94
C ALA A 248 -13.47 2.47 22.82
N SER A 249 -14.08 2.84 23.91
CA SER A 249 -13.52 3.83 24.83
C SER A 249 -13.94 3.59 26.28
N ILE A 250 -13.12 4.09 27.23
CA ILE A 250 -13.45 4.15 28.65
C ILE A 250 -14.12 5.50 28.94
N VAL A 251 -15.21 5.48 29.71
CA VAL A 251 -15.80 6.65 30.33
C VAL A 251 -15.46 6.64 31.81
N GLY A 252 -15.05 7.77 32.36
CA GLY A 252 -14.54 7.85 33.72
C GLY A 252 -13.13 7.28 33.88
N THR A 253 -12.86 6.67 35.01
CA THR A 253 -11.53 6.11 35.36
C THR A 253 -11.64 4.65 35.70
N LEU A 254 -10.95 3.80 34.96
CA LEU A 254 -10.76 2.38 35.22
C LEU A 254 -9.25 2.14 35.26
N ASP A 255 -8.61 2.37 36.46
CA ASP A 255 -7.15 2.41 36.58
C ASP A 255 -6.47 1.08 36.24
N GLY A 256 -7.21 -0.03 36.37
CA GLY A 256 -6.75 -1.38 36.06
C GLY A 256 -6.90 -1.78 34.58
N LEU A 257 -7.43 -0.92 33.70
CA LEU A 257 -7.81 -1.29 32.34
C LEU A 257 -7.24 -0.33 31.28
N ALA A 258 -6.58 -0.88 30.30
CA ALA A 258 -6.19 -0.16 29.08
C ALA A 258 -6.89 -0.74 27.84
N ILE A 259 -7.29 0.13 26.92
CA ILE A 259 -7.95 -0.22 25.66
C ILE A 259 -7.12 0.28 24.49
N VAL A 260 -6.94 -0.58 23.48
CA VAL A 260 -6.30 -0.22 22.21
C VAL A 260 -7.08 -0.85 21.05
N VAL A 261 -7.61 -0.04 20.16
CA VAL A 261 -8.21 -0.53 18.92
C VAL A 261 -7.09 -1.06 18.03
N GLN A 262 -7.11 -2.37 17.77
CA GLN A 262 -6.13 -3.07 16.92
C GLN A 262 -6.52 -3.00 15.45
N GLN A 263 -7.80 -3.04 15.18
CA GLN A 263 -8.38 -2.96 13.86
C GLN A 263 -9.67 -2.17 13.93
N THR A 264 -9.70 -1.02 13.26
CA THR A 264 -10.91 -0.19 13.17
C THR A 264 -11.92 -0.86 12.24
N GLY A 265 -13.17 -0.91 12.67
CA GLY A 265 -14.29 -1.35 11.83
C GLY A 265 -14.48 -0.40 10.65
N ASN A 266 -14.70 -0.96 9.46
CA ASN A 266 -14.76 -0.15 8.25
C ASN A 266 -15.86 -0.65 7.31
N ASN A 267 -16.61 0.27 6.70
CA ASN A 267 -17.60 -0.05 5.69
C ASN A 267 -16.94 -0.33 4.35
N ALA A 268 -17.49 -1.28 3.61
CA ALA A 268 -17.16 -1.44 2.20
C ALA A 268 -17.41 -0.12 1.47
N THR A 269 -16.43 0.33 0.71
CA THR A 269 -16.55 1.58 -0.05
C THR A 269 -16.42 1.28 -1.53
N PRO A 270 -17.44 1.61 -2.33
CA PRO A 270 -17.38 1.40 -3.77
C PRO A 270 -16.37 2.36 -4.43
N TRP A 271 -15.91 1.99 -5.62
CA TRP A 271 -15.32 2.93 -6.55
C TRP A 271 -16.39 3.92 -7.03
N ASP A 272 -16.01 5.16 -7.31
CA ASP A 272 -16.91 6.12 -7.97
C ASP A 272 -17.28 5.63 -9.38
N LYS A 273 -16.34 4.89 -10.02
CA LYS A 273 -16.55 4.18 -11.27
C LYS A 273 -16.09 2.74 -11.14
N VAL A 274 -16.93 1.80 -11.50
CA VAL A 274 -16.58 0.38 -11.49
C VAL A 274 -15.30 0.11 -12.29
N GLY A 275 -14.42 -0.73 -11.77
CA GLY A 275 -13.13 -1.04 -12.39
C GLY A 275 -12.00 -0.08 -12.01
N GLY A 276 -12.21 0.79 -11.01
CA GLY A 276 -11.20 1.68 -10.43
C GLY A 276 -11.36 3.16 -10.80
N ASP A 277 -11.00 4.03 -9.87
CA ASP A 277 -11.00 5.49 -10.04
C ASP A 277 -9.61 5.97 -10.44
N TYR A 278 -9.47 6.49 -11.66
CA TYR A 278 -8.22 6.96 -12.22
C TYR A 278 -8.23 8.47 -12.41
N VAL A 279 -7.05 9.07 -12.38
CA VAL A 279 -6.89 10.48 -12.71
C VAL A 279 -6.91 10.65 -14.23
N THR A 280 -8.11 10.87 -14.77
CA THR A 280 -8.35 10.93 -16.21
C THR A 280 -8.29 12.34 -16.81
N THR A 281 -8.31 13.38 -15.97
CA THR A 281 -8.31 14.80 -16.39
C THR A 281 -6.98 15.46 -16.05
N ALA A 282 -6.35 16.06 -17.06
CA ALA A 282 -5.19 16.90 -16.83
C ALA A 282 -5.61 18.20 -16.09
N ASN A 283 -4.87 18.57 -15.06
CA ASN A 283 -4.95 19.85 -14.38
C ASN A 283 -3.54 20.34 -14.02
N ALA A 284 -3.43 21.44 -13.28
CA ALA A 284 -2.12 21.98 -12.91
C ALA A 284 -1.29 21.00 -12.05
N ALA A 285 -1.95 20.16 -11.21
CA ALA A 285 -1.28 19.14 -10.40
C ALA A 285 -0.93 17.88 -11.22
N TYR A 286 -1.71 17.60 -12.27
CA TYR A 286 -1.52 16.45 -13.15
C TYR A 286 -1.43 16.94 -14.61
N PRO A 287 -0.28 17.47 -15.06
CA PRO A 287 -0.11 17.99 -16.42
C PRO A 287 -0.15 16.87 -17.46
N TRP A 288 0.10 15.64 -17.07
CA TRP A 288 -0.03 14.41 -17.85
C TRP A 288 -1.22 13.60 -17.31
N ARG A 289 -1.94 12.93 -18.18
CA ARG A 289 -3.12 12.14 -17.81
C ARG A 289 -2.80 10.67 -17.65
N TRP A 290 -1.86 10.17 -18.42
CA TRP A 290 -1.53 8.76 -18.51
C TRP A 290 -0.17 8.53 -19.17
N TYR A 291 0.39 7.41 -18.84
CA TYR A 291 1.57 6.88 -19.49
C TYR A 291 1.18 5.66 -20.30
N SER A 292 1.95 5.28 -21.32
CA SER A 292 1.61 4.11 -22.12
C SER A 292 2.84 3.42 -22.68
N GLN A 293 2.67 2.13 -22.96
CA GLN A 293 3.63 1.34 -23.72
C GLN A 293 2.88 0.46 -24.72
N THR A 294 3.37 0.44 -25.95
CA THR A 294 2.89 -0.48 -26.99
C THR A 294 3.71 -1.77 -26.95
N PHE A 295 3.01 -2.89 -27.03
CA PHE A 295 3.57 -4.23 -27.03
C PHE A 295 3.45 -4.81 -28.44
N ALA A 296 4.57 -4.88 -29.16
CA ALA A 296 4.58 -5.33 -30.54
C ALA A 296 4.39 -6.86 -30.65
N THR A 297 4.95 -7.61 -29.72
CA THR A 297 4.87 -9.08 -29.68
C THR A 297 4.00 -9.62 -28.56
N GLY A 298 3.67 -8.76 -27.59
CA GLY A 298 2.95 -9.15 -26.37
C GLY A 298 3.81 -9.87 -25.32
N LEU A 299 5.09 -10.09 -25.59
CA LEU A 299 6.03 -10.79 -24.66
C LEU A 299 7.01 -9.85 -23.97
N GLU A 300 6.99 -8.59 -24.31
CA GLU A 300 7.90 -7.58 -23.75
C GLU A 300 7.64 -7.33 -22.25
N ASP A 301 8.68 -6.97 -21.54
CA ASP A 301 8.56 -6.35 -20.22
C ASP A 301 7.98 -4.93 -20.36
N MET A 302 7.36 -4.43 -19.30
CA MET A 302 6.98 -3.03 -19.23
C MET A 302 8.13 -2.21 -18.64
N GLU A 303 8.46 -1.12 -19.30
CA GLU A 303 9.41 -0.12 -18.80
C GLU A 303 8.95 1.28 -19.22
N ILE A 304 8.43 2.03 -18.28
CA ILE A 304 7.84 3.35 -18.52
C ILE A 304 8.47 4.37 -17.58
N ASP A 305 8.93 5.50 -18.14
CA ASP A 305 9.37 6.64 -17.35
C ASP A 305 8.19 7.31 -16.67
N ILE A 306 8.15 7.25 -15.34
CA ILE A 306 7.15 7.86 -14.47
C ILE A 306 7.77 8.90 -13.52
N THR A 307 8.92 9.46 -13.89
CA THR A 307 9.67 10.40 -13.05
C THR A 307 8.79 11.53 -12.52
N GLY A 308 8.01 12.16 -13.39
CA GLY A 308 7.12 13.25 -12.98
C GLY A 308 6.10 12.84 -11.92
N LEU A 309 5.55 11.62 -12.02
CA LEU A 309 4.61 11.09 -11.04
C LEU A 309 5.27 10.83 -9.69
N VAL A 310 6.43 10.18 -9.70
CA VAL A 310 7.18 9.87 -8.47
C VAL A 310 7.62 11.15 -7.76
N GLU A 311 8.02 12.18 -8.50
CA GLU A 311 8.39 13.47 -7.91
C GLU A 311 7.19 14.17 -7.24
N LEU A 312 6.00 14.12 -7.83
CA LEU A 312 4.78 14.67 -7.22
C LEU A 312 4.38 13.91 -5.95
N TRP A 313 4.47 12.59 -5.95
CA TRP A 313 4.25 11.78 -4.77
C TRP A 313 5.27 12.07 -3.66
N SER A 314 6.56 12.16 -4.02
CA SER A 314 7.65 12.42 -3.07
C SER A 314 7.57 13.81 -2.45
N ALA A 315 7.06 14.79 -3.20
CA ALA A 315 6.82 16.14 -2.73
C ALA A 315 5.53 16.29 -1.89
N GLY A 316 4.70 15.22 -1.80
CA GLY A 316 3.40 15.28 -1.15
C GLY A 316 2.37 16.18 -1.85
N THR A 317 2.62 16.53 -3.13
CA THR A 317 1.71 17.36 -3.93
C THR A 317 0.42 16.61 -4.25
N ILE A 318 0.53 15.29 -4.39
CA ILE A 318 -0.57 14.37 -4.62
C ILE A 318 -0.39 13.13 -3.75
N ASP A 319 -1.50 12.51 -3.36
CA ASP A 319 -1.49 11.28 -2.58
C ASP A 319 -0.98 10.10 -3.43
N ASN A 320 -0.19 9.21 -2.82
CA ASN A 320 0.24 7.98 -3.45
C ASN A 320 -0.79 6.87 -3.22
N TYR A 321 -1.74 6.73 -4.11
CA TYR A 321 -2.63 5.57 -4.17
C TYR A 321 -2.16 4.54 -5.21
N GLY A 322 -0.98 4.76 -5.80
CA GLY A 322 -0.38 3.89 -6.80
C GLY A 322 -0.88 4.13 -8.21
N VAL A 323 -0.74 3.13 -9.05
CA VAL A 323 -1.11 3.15 -10.46
C VAL A 323 -2.09 2.03 -10.81
N GLY A 324 -3.01 2.34 -11.72
CA GLY A 324 -3.81 1.37 -12.45
C GLY A 324 -3.20 1.08 -13.81
N ILE A 325 -3.22 -0.17 -14.22
CA ILE A 325 -2.63 -0.65 -15.46
C ILE A 325 -3.71 -1.43 -16.21
N HIS A 326 -4.06 -0.97 -17.39
CA HIS A 326 -5.15 -1.53 -18.19
C HIS A 326 -4.96 -1.26 -19.68
N LEU A 327 -5.80 -1.86 -20.50
CA LEU A 327 -5.81 -1.60 -21.93
C LEU A 327 -6.38 -0.22 -22.24
N THR A 328 -6.13 0.30 -23.44
CA THR A 328 -6.74 1.57 -23.89
C THR A 328 -8.27 1.47 -23.96
N GLY A 329 -8.95 2.59 -23.84
CA GLY A 329 -10.41 2.64 -23.96
C GLY A 329 -10.95 2.08 -25.28
N ALA A 330 -10.16 2.11 -26.36
CA ALA A 330 -10.51 1.49 -27.64
C ALA A 330 -10.46 -0.05 -27.59
N ALA A 331 -9.68 -0.62 -26.67
CA ALA A 331 -9.55 -2.07 -26.47
C ALA A 331 -10.43 -2.59 -25.32
N GLU A 332 -11.00 -1.73 -24.49
CA GLU A 332 -11.94 -2.07 -23.42
C GLU A 332 -13.36 -1.64 -23.78
N GLY A 333 -14.35 -2.48 -23.43
CA GLY A 333 -15.74 -2.04 -23.33
C GLY A 333 -15.95 -1.27 -22.03
N PHE A 334 -16.81 -0.28 -22.02
CA PHE A 334 -17.20 0.43 -20.80
C PHE A 334 -18.50 -0.13 -20.23
N TYR A 335 -18.54 -0.26 -18.90
CA TYR A 335 -19.80 -0.37 -18.20
C TYR A 335 -20.32 1.03 -17.93
N SER A 336 -21.58 1.29 -18.29
CA SER A 336 -22.26 2.43 -17.70
C SER A 336 -22.92 2.01 -16.39
N VAL A 337 -22.84 2.90 -15.42
CA VAL A 337 -23.66 2.89 -14.23
C VAL A 337 -24.74 3.90 -14.50
N ASP A 338 -26.01 3.52 -14.28
CA ASP A 338 -27.13 4.47 -14.38
C ASP A 338 -26.92 5.62 -13.36
N ASP A 339 -27.52 6.77 -13.62
CA ASP A 339 -27.38 7.99 -12.78
C ASP A 339 -27.70 7.76 -11.30
N ASP A 340 -28.41 6.69 -10.95
CA ASP A 340 -28.72 6.28 -9.57
C ASP A 340 -27.66 5.34 -8.94
N GLY A 341 -26.56 5.05 -9.65
CA GLY A 341 -25.52 4.13 -9.20
C GLY A 341 -25.89 2.66 -9.37
N THR A 342 -26.99 2.34 -10.00
CA THR A 342 -27.41 0.97 -10.23
C THR A 342 -26.63 0.37 -11.41
N TYR A 343 -26.13 -0.83 -11.21
CA TYR A 343 -25.38 -1.57 -12.19
C TYR A 343 -26.32 -2.08 -13.31
N SER A 344 -26.36 -1.40 -14.44
CA SER A 344 -27.26 -1.74 -15.54
C SER A 344 -26.88 -3.01 -16.30
N GLY A 345 -25.67 -3.52 -16.08
CA GLY A 345 -25.17 -4.73 -16.73
C GLY A 345 -24.88 -4.61 -18.23
N TYR A 346 -25.05 -3.42 -18.81
CA TYR A 346 -24.80 -3.18 -20.22
C TYR A 346 -23.38 -2.65 -20.44
N LEU A 347 -22.73 -3.21 -21.45
CA LEU A 347 -21.50 -2.66 -22.00
C LEU A 347 -21.87 -1.47 -22.90
N GLU A 348 -21.70 -0.26 -22.40
CA GLU A 348 -21.84 0.94 -23.23
C GLU A 348 -20.51 1.32 -23.89
N ASN A 349 -20.03 0.50 -24.77
CA ASN A 349 -19.07 0.99 -25.74
C ASN A 349 -19.37 0.35 -27.10
N PRO A 350 -20.20 0.99 -27.92
CA PRO A 350 -20.45 0.52 -29.26
C PRO A 350 -19.19 0.54 -30.16
N THR A 351 -18.10 1.18 -29.67
CA THR A 351 -16.78 1.21 -30.29
C THR A 351 -15.76 0.33 -29.57
N GLY A 352 -16.19 -0.47 -28.59
CA GLY A 352 -15.34 -1.41 -27.89
C GLY A 352 -14.70 -2.42 -28.82
N SER A 353 -13.59 -3.02 -28.39
CA SER A 353 -12.85 -3.93 -29.23
C SER A 353 -13.70 -5.12 -29.67
N THR A 354 -13.64 -5.42 -30.97
CA THR A 354 -14.16 -6.65 -31.56
C THR A 354 -13.12 -7.77 -31.60
N ILE A 355 -11.97 -7.54 -30.96
CA ILE A 355 -10.84 -8.47 -30.87
C ILE A 355 -10.56 -8.71 -29.38
N SER A 356 -10.34 -9.96 -29.02
CA SER A 356 -9.88 -10.28 -27.66
C SER A 356 -8.40 -9.94 -27.51
N TYR A 357 -8.10 -9.06 -26.58
CA TYR A 357 -6.74 -8.83 -26.09
C TYR A 357 -6.54 -9.73 -24.88
N TYR A 358 -6.10 -10.94 -25.17
CA TYR A 358 -6.02 -12.00 -24.21
C TYR A 358 -4.71 -11.94 -23.46
N THR A 359 -4.79 -11.50 -22.21
CA THR A 359 -3.77 -11.76 -21.22
C THR A 359 -2.40 -11.14 -21.44
N LYS A 360 -2.24 -9.88 -21.08
CA LYS A 360 -0.90 -9.44 -20.68
C LYS A 360 -0.72 -9.78 -19.21
N ARG A 361 0.24 -10.65 -18.93
CA ARG A 361 0.62 -11.09 -17.58
C ARG A 361 1.97 -10.53 -17.20
N PHE A 362 2.05 -10.08 -15.97
CA PHE A 362 3.31 -9.72 -15.34
C PHE A 362 3.44 -10.48 -14.03
N PHE A 363 4.68 -10.72 -13.60
CA PHE A 363 4.89 -11.21 -12.26
C PHE A 363 4.35 -10.21 -11.24
N GLY A 364 3.63 -10.72 -10.24
CA GLY A 364 3.15 -9.94 -9.10
C GLY A 364 4.18 -9.85 -7.98
N ARG A 365 3.90 -9.04 -6.95
CA ARG A 365 4.80 -8.95 -5.79
C ARG A 365 4.92 -10.26 -4.98
N GLY A 366 3.91 -11.15 -5.08
CA GLY A 366 3.88 -12.46 -4.44
C GLY A 366 4.85 -13.47 -5.03
N THR A 367 5.36 -13.22 -6.24
CA THR A 367 6.22 -14.17 -6.92
C THR A 367 7.45 -14.56 -6.11
N GLN A 368 7.81 -15.85 -6.16
CA GLN A 368 9.06 -16.37 -5.59
C GLN A 368 10.32 -15.81 -6.28
N TYR A 369 10.20 -15.34 -7.52
CA TYR A 369 11.31 -14.79 -8.30
C TYR A 369 11.59 -13.35 -7.91
N TYR A 370 12.46 -13.14 -6.93
CA TYR A 370 12.73 -11.82 -6.36
C TYR A 370 13.03 -10.73 -7.40
N PHE A 371 13.85 -11.03 -8.41
CA PHE A 371 14.23 -10.06 -9.44
C PHE A 371 13.15 -9.77 -10.48
N MET A 372 12.06 -10.53 -10.47
CA MET A 372 10.90 -10.35 -11.35
C MET A 372 9.76 -9.61 -10.66
N LYS A 373 9.92 -9.22 -9.41
CA LYS A 373 8.89 -8.43 -8.70
C LYS A 373 8.74 -7.06 -9.37
N PRO A 374 7.52 -6.51 -9.43
CA PRO A 374 7.28 -5.15 -9.90
C PRO A 374 8.08 -4.13 -9.09
N VAL A 375 8.73 -3.19 -9.77
CA VAL A 375 9.57 -2.19 -9.11
C VAL A 375 9.39 -0.80 -9.73
N ILE A 376 9.60 0.23 -8.93
CA ILE A 376 10.09 1.52 -9.40
C ILE A 376 11.61 1.46 -9.33
N GLU A 377 12.27 1.70 -10.46
CA GLU A 377 13.71 1.70 -10.58
C GLU A 377 14.21 3.13 -10.74
N ALA A 378 14.88 3.65 -9.69
CA ALA A 378 15.59 4.92 -9.76
C ALA A 378 16.91 4.73 -10.50
N ARG A 379 17.18 5.59 -11.47
CA ARG A 379 18.41 5.58 -12.28
C ARG A 379 19.03 6.97 -12.30
N TRP A 380 20.31 7.05 -12.06
CA TRP A 380 21.05 8.32 -12.11
C TRP A 380 22.45 8.15 -12.66
N ASP A 381 23.03 9.24 -13.08
CA ASP A 381 24.44 9.26 -13.40
C ASP A 381 25.25 9.25 -12.09
N SER A 382 25.92 8.14 -11.84
CA SER A 382 26.83 7.95 -10.72
C SER A 382 28.29 8.10 -11.15
N THR A 383 28.52 8.62 -12.33
CA THR A 383 29.87 8.84 -12.85
C THR A 383 30.53 9.93 -12.04
N ILE A 384 31.62 9.60 -11.41
CA ILE A 384 32.48 10.59 -10.79
C ILE A 384 33.32 11.19 -11.90
N LYS A 385 33.11 12.47 -12.16
CA LYS A 385 33.94 13.17 -13.14
C LYS A 385 35.36 13.24 -12.61
N ASP A 386 36.29 12.83 -13.42
CA ASP A 386 37.70 12.96 -13.15
C ASP A 386 38.22 14.22 -13.89
N ASP A 387 38.25 15.32 -13.16
CA ASP A 387 38.67 16.60 -13.70
C ASP A 387 40.18 16.84 -13.51
N ARG A 388 40.96 15.80 -13.20
CA ARG A 388 42.43 15.92 -12.98
C ARG A 388 43.19 16.45 -14.18
N GLY A 389 42.62 16.30 -15.38
CA GLY A 389 43.19 16.86 -16.59
C GLY A 389 42.79 18.33 -16.86
N ASP A 390 41.83 18.87 -16.14
CA ASP A 390 41.30 20.19 -16.34
C ASP A 390 42.12 21.23 -15.55
N THR A 391 43.39 21.31 -15.88
CA THR A 391 44.32 22.33 -15.35
C THR A 391 44.59 23.38 -16.40
N TYR A 392 44.70 24.62 -15.97
CA TYR A 392 45.07 25.72 -16.86
C TYR A 392 46.28 26.47 -16.32
N TYR A 393 47.00 27.15 -17.21
CA TYR A 393 48.12 27.95 -16.80
C TYR A 393 47.65 29.20 -16.05
N SER A 394 48.38 29.54 -15.00
CA SER A 394 48.19 30.78 -14.27
C SER A 394 48.24 32.00 -15.20
N SER A 395 47.29 32.92 -15.06
CA SER A 395 47.22 34.14 -15.82
C SER A 395 47.47 35.35 -14.90
N SER A 396 48.44 36.17 -15.22
CA SER A 396 48.68 37.42 -14.50
C SER A 396 47.56 38.47 -14.67
N LEU A 397 46.62 38.20 -15.60
CA LEU A 397 45.47 39.04 -15.88
C LEU A 397 44.22 38.60 -15.12
N ALA A 398 44.22 37.40 -14.53
CA ALA A 398 43.10 36.90 -13.76
C ALA A 398 43.25 37.29 -12.28
N PRO A 399 42.14 37.61 -11.56
CA PRO A 399 42.16 37.75 -10.11
C PRO A 399 42.70 36.48 -9.45
N VAL A 400 43.37 36.62 -8.31
CA VAL A 400 43.95 35.48 -7.58
C VAL A 400 42.90 34.41 -7.27
N ASN A 401 41.68 34.83 -6.96
CA ASN A 401 40.59 33.90 -6.63
C ASN A 401 40.06 33.09 -7.84
N ASP A 402 40.30 33.57 -9.06
CA ASP A 402 39.89 32.90 -10.31
C ASP A 402 41.07 32.14 -10.94
N ASN A 403 42.27 32.24 -10.33
CA ASN A 403 43.50 31.66 -10.84
C ASN A 403 43.96 30.48 -9.99
N ILE A 404 43.02 29.60 -9.70
CA ILE A 404 43.20 28.39 -8.89
C ILE A 404 42.91 27.13 -9.71
N ASN A 405 43.79 26.14 -9.57
CA ASN A 405 43.52 24.77 -10.08
C ASN A 405 43.10 23.89 -8.94
N THR A 406 42.12 23.02 -9.21
CA THR A 406 41.65 22.02 -8.28
C THR A 406 42.40 20.72 -8.50
N LEU A 407 42.94 20.15 -7.44
CA LEU A 407 43.53 18.82 -7.47
C LEU A 407 42.58 17.84 -6.84
N TYR A 408 42.35 16.72 -7.53
CA TYR A 408 41.47 15.68 -7.07
C TYR A 408 42.29 14.48 -6.60
N LEU A 409 41.97 13.95 -5.43
CA LEU A 409 42.59 12.79 -4.85
C LEU A 409 41.54 11.64 -4.75
N TYR A 410 41.85 10.48 -5.31
CA TYR A 410 40.95 9.34 -5.33
C TYR A 410 41.58 8.15 -4.62
N ASN A 411 40.77 7.46 -3.81
CA ASN A 411 41.14 6.21 -3.17
C ASN A 411 40.35 5.05 -3.77
N TYR A 412 41.04 4.14 -4.45
CA TYR A 412 40.45 2.93 -5.01
C TYR A 412 40.94 1.71 -4.25
N VAL A 413 40.00 0.93 -3.68
CA VAL A 413 40.29 -0.35 -3.06
C VAL A 413 39.59 -1.42 -3.89
N ARG A 414 40.37 -2.31 -4.50
CA ARG A 414 39.90 -3.38 -5.42
C ARG A 414 39.00 -2.87 -6.54
N GLY A 415 39.34 -1.72 -7.13
CA GLY A 415 38.61 -1.12 -8.23
C GLY A 415 37.30 -0.38 -7.85
N VAL A 416 37.02 -0.26 -6.56
CA VAL A 416 35.88 0.48 -6.05
C VAL A 416 36.37 1.74 -5.35
N LEU A 417 35.76 2.88 -5.66
CA LEU A 417 36.03 4.13 -4.97
C LEU A 417 35.66 3.98 -3.48
N ARG A 418 36.55 4.40 -2.61
CA ARG A 418 36.38 4.38 -1.16
C ARG A 418 36.82 5.70 -0.57
N ASP A 419 36.25 6.04 0.57
CA ASP A 419 36.68 7.18 1.35
C ASP A 419 38.17 7.08 1.71
N ILE A 420 38.85 8.22 1.72
CA ILE A 420 40.26 8.28 2.14
C ILE A 420 40.28 8.23 3.66
N PRO A 421 40.93 7.22 4.27
CA PRO A 421 41.00 7.13 5.72
C PRO A 421 41.51 8.45 6.36
N GLY A 422 40.82 8.94 7.37
CA GLY A 422 41.19 10.17 8.08
C GLY A 422 40.69 11.48 7.47
N ILE A 423 39.93 11.44 6.33
CA ILE A 423 39.33 12.67 5.73
C ILE A 423 37.83 12.78 5.95
N ASP A 424 37.14 11.68 6.26
CA ASP A 424 35.68 11.64 6.40
C ASP A 424 35.10 12.30 7.66
N GLY A 425 35.96 12.91 8.48
CA GLY A 425 35.55 13.60 9.72
C GLY A 425 35.28 12.69 10.89
N SER A 426 35.37 11.35 10.74
CA SER A 426 35.14 10.39 11.84
C SER A 426 36.39 10.09 12.66
N ASP A 427 37.59 10.28 12.10
CA ASP A 427 38.88 10.17 12.80
C ASP A 427 39.76 11.37 12.48
N SER A 428 39.80 12.30 13.41
CA SER A 428 40.48 13.59 13.28
C SER A 428 42.00 13.51 13.50
N GLY A 429 42.67 12.45 13.01
CA GLY A 429 44.00 12.16 13.45
C GLY A 429 45.15 12.35 12.45
N ASP A 430 44.97 11.94 11.23
CA ASP A 430 46.11 11.86 10.31
C ASP A 430 46.02 12.84 9.14
N PRO A 431 46.83 13.90 9.12
CA PRO A 431 46.86 14.83 7.99
C PRO A 431 47.38 14.13 6.73
N ILE A 432 46.76 14.45 5.59
CA ILE A 432 47.30 14.06 4.28
C ILE A 432 48.34 15.10 3.89
N TYR A 433 49.57 14.64 3.66
CA TYR A 433 50.66 15.50 3.18
C TYR A 433 50.71 15.43 1.66
N VAL A 434 50.61 16.59 1.02
CA VAL A 434 50.77 16.75 -0.42
C VAL A 434 52.08 17.48 -0.66
N SER A 435 52.98 16.88 -1.43
CA SER A 435 54.25 17.49 -1.81
C SER A 435 54.17 17.93 -3.28
N PHE A 436 54.48 19.17 -3.51
CA PHE A 436 54.58 19.75 -4.85
C PHE A 436 56.06 19.88 -5.25
N TYR A 437 56.37 19.38 -6.42
CA TYR A 437 57.71 19.47 -6.99
C TYR A 437 57.63 20.32 -8.27
N SER A 438 58.54 21.22 -8.46
CA SER A 438 58.71 21.86 -9.75
C SER A 438 59.50 20.88 -10.66
N GLY A 439 58.87 20.48 -11.75
CA GLY A 439 59.48 19.63 -12.76
C GLY A 439 59.68 20.36 -14.09
N SER A 440 60.46 19.77 -14.95
CA SER A 440 60.54 20.15 -16.36
C SER A 440 59.45 19.44 -17.16
N ASP A 441 59.08 19.95 -18.35
CA ASP A 441 58.04 19.41 -19.22
C ASP A 441 58.29 17.96 -19.70
N ASP A 442 59.47 17.44 -19.51
CA ASP A 442 59.90 16.12 -19.92
C ASP A 442 59.93 15.07 -18.81
N ASN A 443 59.53 15.40 -17.61
CA ASN A 443 59.53 14.53 -16.44
C ASN A 443 60.90 13.91 -16.12
N SER A 444 61.99 14.52 -16.52
CA SER A 444 63.37 14.10 -16.28
C SER A 444 63.95 14.64 -14.98
#